data_0b5e48ca9ec57f3d051f356c4d79f50a
#
_entry.id   0b5e48ca9ec57f3d051f356c4d79f50a
#
_cell.length_a   1.000
_cell.length_b   1.000
_cell.length_c   1.000
_cell.angle_alpha   90.00
_cell.angle_beta   90.00
_cell.angle_gamma   90.00
#
_symmetry.space_group_name_H-M   'P 1'
#
loop_
_entity.id
_entity.type
_entity.pdbx_description
1 polymer ?
#
loop_
_entity_poly.entity_id
_entity_poly.type
_entity_poly.pdbx_seq_one_letter_code
_entity_poly.pdbx_strand_id
1 'polypeptide(L)'
;MQDKDSEALRNQRRRRKRIARMKHTIIAIIAGWIILSMILIIFLLVRTRSMERKLDELWQMQRVMNQQVPDTEALPQEETSGMDTETVAVTAPASGIDETDNLAQDGDVHKVYLTFDDGPSENTDAILDVLSEYDVKATFFVVGKEDEASAAIYQRIVDEGHTLGMHSYSNKYSLIYQSEDAFEADFHQLQDYLYEVTGEKSRYYRFPGGSSNQISSVPMSSLIRFLNSEDVVYYDWNVSAGDAANAAYTPEELVENVVSDVSKYKTSVVLLHDSEDRSTTVEAVGPLIEALQDMDAEILPIDEDTQVIQYVKADSAR
;
A
#
# COMPACT_ATOMS: atom_id res chain seq x y z
N MET A 1 75.61 -7.28 -33.24
CA MET A 1 74.95 -6.15 -32.58
C MET A 1 73.71 -5.70 -33.37
N GLN A 2 73.75 -5.65 -34.72
CA GLN A 2 72.63 -5.23 -35.59
C GLN A 2 71.35 -6.09 -35.55
N ASP A 3 71.47 -7.38 -35.22
CA ASP A 3 70.28 -8.30 -35.22
C ASP A 3 69.37 -8.10 -34.02
N LYS A 4 69.91 -7.81 -32.85
CA LYS A 4 69.10 -7.53 -31.63
C LYS A 4 68.30 -6.22 -31.70
N ASP A 5 68.82 -5.20 -32.39
CA ASP A 5 68.15 -3.93 -32.58
C ASP A 5 66.98 -4.04 -33.58
N SER A 6 67.12 -4.90 -34.59
CA SER A 6 66.08 -5.18 -35.54
C SER A 6 64.87 -5.95 -34.95
N GLU A 7 65.15 -6.85 -34.03
CA GLU A 7 64.13 -7.64 -33.31
C GLU A 7 63.39 -6.78 -32.26
N ALA A 8 64.09 -5.91 -31.55
CA ALA A 8 63.48 -4.95 -30.63
C ALA A 8 62.51 -3.97 -31.36
N LEU A 9 62.89 -3.48 -32.50
CA LEU A 9 62.05 -2.63 -33.33
C LEU A 9 60.82 -3.34 -33.88
N ARG A 10 60.92 -4.63 -34.28
CA ARG A 10 59.77 -5.47 -34.69
C ARG A 10 58.82 -5.70 -33.55
N ASN A 11 59.30 -6.00 -32.32
CA ASN A 11 58.50 -6.21 -31.12
C ASN A 11 57.79 -4.93 -30.68
N GLN A 12 58.47 -3.79 -30.77
CA GLN A 12 57.85 -2.48 -30.47
C GLN A 12 56.72 -2.14 -31.47
N ARG A 13 56.89 -2.41 -32.76
CA ARG A 13 55.85 -2.22 -33.79
C ARG A 13 54.65 -3.17 -33.58
N ARG A 14 54.90 -4.43 -33.16
CA ARG A 14 53.85 -5.39 -32.84
C ARG A 14 53.05 -4.96 -31.60
N ARG A 15 53.73 -4.45 -30.55
CA ARG A 15 53.10 -3.92 -29.35
C ARG A 15 52.23 -2.69 -29.64
N ARG A 16 52.72 -1.74 -30.43
CA ARG A 16 51.93 -0.56 -30.86
C ARG A 16 50.66 -0.97 -31.63
N LYS A 17 50.76 -1.95 -32.53
CA LYS A 17 49.60 -2.45 -33.30
C LYS A 17 48.58 -3.15 -32.42
N ARG A 18 49.02 -3.89 -31.38
CA ARG A 18 48.10 -4.52 -30.38
C ARG A 18 47.37 -3.46 -29.54
N ILE A 19 48.12 -2.47 -29.06
CA ILE A 19 47.51 -1.37 -28.26
C ILE A 19 46.49 -0.58 -29.10
N ALA A 20 46.80 -0.29 -30.36
CA ALA A 20 45.87 0.38 -31.25
C ALA A 20 44.59 -0.44 -31.49
N ARG A 21 44.70 -1.77 -31.74
CA ARG A 21 43.54 -2.65 -31.90
C ARG A 21 42.69 -2.69 -30.60
N MET A 22 43.32 -2.84 -29.41
CA MET A 22 42.60 -2.83 -28.14
C MET A 22 41.85 -1.51 -27.90
N LYS A 23 42.46 -0.34 -28.22
CA LYS A 23 41.77 0.95 -28.16
C LYS A 23 40.51 0.99 -29.04
N HIS A 24 40.62 0.53 -30.29
CA HIS A 24 39.45 0.49 -31.18
C HIS A 24 38.37 -0.47 -30.71
N THR A 25 38.75 -1.63 -30.14
CA THR A 25 37.79 -2.58 -29.57
C THR A 25 37.05 -1.99 -28.35
N ILE A 26 37.78 -1.32 -27.45
CA ILE A 26 37.19 -0.67 -26.29
C ILE A 26 36.23 0.45 -26.71
N ILE A 27 36.63 1.29 -27.69
CA ILE A 27 35.77 2.35 -28.21
C ILE A 27 34.50 1.77 -28.86
N ALA A 28 34.65 0.67 -29.65
CA ALA A 28 33.51 0.01 -30.25
C ALA A 28 32.53 -0.58 -29.23
N ILE A 29 33.04 -1.16 -28.13
CA ILE A 29 32.21 -1.68 -27.03
C ILE A 29 31.46 -0.54 -26.35
N ILE A 30 32.15 0.56 -26.01
CA ILE A 30 31.51 1.73 -25.38
C ILE A 30 30.44 2.34 -26.28
N ALA A 31 30.73 2.49 -27.57
CA ALA A 31 29.76 2.98 -28.54
C ALA A 31 28.53 2.05 -28.66
N GLY A 32 28.74 0.71 -28.64
CA GLY A 32 27.67 -0.27 -28.62
C GLY A 32 26.77 -0.13 -27.38
N TRP A 33 27.35 0.05 -26.20
CA TRP A 33 26.60 0.28 -24.96
C TRP A 33 25.78 1.59 -24.98
N ILE A 34 26.35 2.67 -25.54
CA ILE A 34 25.64 3.94 -25.68
C ILE A 34 24.44 3.80 -26.63
N ILE A 35 24.61 3.10 -27.74
CA ILE A 35 23.53 2.87 -28.70
C ILE A 35 22.43 2.01 -28.06
N LEU A 36 22.78 0.94 -27.36
CA LEU A 36 21.83 0.06 -26.68
C LEU A 36 21.04 0.83 -25.60
N SER A 37 21.72 1.67 -24.82
CA SER A 37 21.10 2.53 -23.80
C SER A 37 20.12 3.53 -24.43
N MET A 38 20.49 4.16 -25.56
CA MET A 38 19.60 5.06 -26.29
C MET A 38 18.35 4.35 -26.80
N ILE A 39 18.49 3.13 -27.35
CA ILE A 39 17.35 2.33 -27.81
C ILE A 39 16.42 2.00 -26.65
N LEU A 40 16.96 1.61 -25.51
CA LEU A 40 16.18 1.30 -24.30
C LEU A 40 15.40 2.53 -23.81
N ILE A 41 16.04 3.69 -23.77
CA ILE A 41 15.38 4.96 -23.37
C ILE A 41 14.24 5.30 -24.33
N ILE A 42 14.45 5.19 -25.64
CA ILE A 42 13.41 5.44 -26.64
C ILE A 42 12.25 4.45 -26.45
N PHE A 43 12.55 3.16 -26.23
CA PHE A 43 11.54 2.14 -25.98
C PHE A 43 10.69 2.46 -24.74
N LEU A 44 11.34 2.86 -23.64
CA LEU A 44 10.65 3.25 -22.41
C LEU A 44 9.77 4.49 -22.62
N LEU A 45 10.27 5.51 -23.32
CA LEU A 45 9.50 6.72 -23.64
C LEU A 45 8.27 6.43 -24.53
N VAL A 46 8.41 5.52 -25.50
CA VAL A 46 7.26 5.10 -26.33
C VAL A 46 6.24 4.35 -25.50
N ARG A 47 6.69 3.48 -24.60
CA ARG A 47 5.81 2.71 -23.71
C ARG A 47 5.06 3.63 -22.74
N THR A 48 5.73 4.61 -22.14
CA THR A 48 5.11 5.61 -21.25
C THR A 48 4.02 6.40 -21.98
N ARG A 49 4.31 6.92 -23.18
CA ARG A 49 3.30 7.64 -23.99
C ARG A 49 2.13 6.76 -24.44
N SER A 50 2.37 5.46 -24.62
CA SER A 50 1.28 4.52 -24.94
C SER A 50 0.35 4.30 -23.72
N MET A 51 0.91 4.29 -22.51
CA MET A 51 0.12 4.20 -21.27
C MET A 51 -0.69 5.48 -21.02
N GLU A 52 -0.08 6.65 -21.23
CA GLU A 52 -0.78 7.95 -21.12
C GLU A 52 -2.00 8.02 -22.05
N ARG A 53 -1.84 7.59 -23.32
CA ARG A 53 -2.98 7.56 -24.28
C ARG A 53 -4.10 6.62 -23.83
N LYS A 54 -3.76 5.44 -23.28
CA LYS A 54 -4.78 4.52 -22.75
C LYS A 54 -5.51 5.10 -21.55
N LEU A 55 -4.79 5.83 -20.70
CA LEU A 55 -5.38 6.55 -19.58
C LEU A 55 -6.36 7.63 -20.08
N ASP A 56 -5.95 8.43 -21.07
CA ASP A 56 -6.80 9.46 -21.67
C ASP A 56 -8.05 8.86 -22.34
N GLU A 57 -7.92 7.72 -23.02
CA GLU A 57 -9.07 7.00 -23.61
C GLU A 57 -10.06 6.53 -22.54
N LEU A 58 -9.56 6.01 -21.40
CA LEU A 58 -10.39 5.60 -20.26
C LEU A 58 -11.11 6.80 -19.62
N TRP A 59 -10.41 7.92 -19.43
CA TRP A 59 -11.01 9.17 -18.95
C TRP A 59 -12.07 9.75 -19.88
N GLN A 60 -11.87 9.63 -21.20
CA GLN A 60 -12.88 10.03 -22.18
C GLN A 60 -14.12 9.13 -22.13
N MET A 61 -13.95 7.80 -22.03
CA MET A 61 -15.09 6.88 -21.88
C MET A 61 -15.89 7.15 -20.59
N GLN A 62 -15.20 7.42 -19.49
CA GLN A 62 -15.83 7.75 -18.22
C GLN A 62 -16.65 9.06 -18.29
N ARG A 63 -16.14 10.08 -19.00
CA ARG A 63 -16.90 11.32 -19.24
C ARG A 63 -18.15 11.12 -20.07
N VAL A 64 -18.09 10.26 -21.09
CA VAL A 64 -19.24 9.95 -21.96
C VAL A 64 -20.30 9.19 -21.18
N MET A 65 -19.93 8.27 -20.28
CA MET A 65 -20.88 7.55 -19.43
C MET A 65 -21.57 8.47 -18.42
N ASN A 66 -20.85 9.43 -17.83
CA ASN A 66 -21.42 10.41 -16.89
C ASN A 66 -22.35 11.45 -17.57
N GLN A 67 -22.30 11.60 -18.89
CA GLN A 67 -23.20 12.51 -19.63
C GLN A 67 -24.52 11.86 -20.07
N GLN A 68 -24.73 10.57 -19.83
CA GLN A 68 -25.97 9.85 -20.22
C GLN A 68 -26.97 9.62 -19.08
N VAL A 69 -26.87 10.32 -17.96
CA VAL A 69 -27.92 10.33 -16.93
C VAL A 69 -28.90 11.46 -17.27
N PRO A 70 -30.21 11.18 -17.52
CA PRO A 70 -31.18 12.24 -17.81
C PRO A 70 -31.49 13.07 -16.55
N ASP A 71 -31.51 14.37 -16.73
CA ASP A 71 -31.89 15.38 -15.74
C ASP A 71 -33.29 15.08 -15.14
N THR A 72 -33.38 15.10 -13.81
CA THR A 72 -34.62 15.33 -13.11
C THR A 72 -34.41 16.43 -12.08
N GLU A 73 -34.95 17.58 -12.44
CA GLU A 73 -35.36 18.76 -11.66
C GLU A 73 -34.37 19.46 -10.71
N ALA A 74 -34.06 20.68 -11.11
CA ALA A 74 -33.24 21.69 -10.44
C ALA A 74 -33.99 22.41 -9.33
N LEU A 75 -33.29 22.77 -8.25
CA LEU A 75 -33.56 23.97 -7.42
C LEU A 75 -32.23 24.78 -7.30
N PRO A 76 -32.27 26.10 -7.09
CA PRO A 76 -31.34 27.03 -7.70
C PRO A 76 -30.01 27.22 -6.95
N GLN A 77 -29.00 27.52 -7.76
CA GLN A 77 -27.62 27.85 -7.34
C GLN A 77 -27.52 29.31 -6.89
N GLU A 78 -26.71 29.58 -5.89
CA GLU A 78 -26.00 30.83 -5.71
C GLU A 78 -24.52 30.64 -6.09
N GLU A 79 -24.07 31.54 -6.98
CA GLU A 79 -22.69 31.57 -7.50
C GLU A 79 -21.73 32.19 -6.47
N THR A 80 -20.54 31.55 -6.30
CA THR A 80 -19.31 32.34 -6.10
C THR A 80 -18.11 31.64 -6.75
N SER A 81 -17.46 32.44 -7.57
CA SER A 81 -16.23 32.23 -8.33
C SER A 81 -15.00 31.97 -7.44
N GLY A 82 -14.11 31.11 -7.89
CA GLY A 82 -12.74 31.01 -7.35
C GLY A 82 -12.02 29.77 -7.87
N MET A 83 -11.17 29.99 -8.86
CA MET A 83 -10.23 29.04 -9.45
C MET A 83 -9.10 28.77 -8.45
N ASP A 84 -8.82 27.51 -8.11
CA ASP A 84 -7.47 27.08 -7.74
C ASP A 84 -7.30 25.57 -7.90
N THR A 85 -6.15 25.20 -8.41
CA THR A 85 -5.67 23.87 -8.76
C THR A 85 -5.44 23.05 -7.47
N GLU A 86 -6.27 22.08 -7.18
CA GLU A 86 -6.08 21.20 -6.01
C GLU A 86 -5.53 19.84 -6.41
N THR A 87 -4.34 19.59 -5.91
CA THR A 87 -3.75 18.27 -5.70
C THR A 87 -4.70 17.46 -4.81
N VAL A 88 -5.22 16.36 -5.30
CA VAL A 88 -6.13 15.50 -4.53
C VAL A 88 -5.30 14.80 -3.44
N ALA A 89 -5.20 15.45 -2.29
CA ALA A 89 -4.95 14.75 -1.04
C ALA A 89 -6.22 13.94 -0.73
N VAL A 90 -6.09 12.62 -0.58
CA VAL A 90 -7.16 11.77 -0.06
C VAL A 90 -7.33 12.12 1.41
N THR A 91 -8.07 13.19 1.66
CA THR A 91 -8.61 13.47 3.00
C THR A 91 -9.78 12.52 3.20
N ALA A 92 -9.68 11.66 4.23
CA ALA A 92 -10.76 10.80 4.66
C ALA A 92 -12.05 11.64 4.86
N PRO A 93 -13.20 11.24 4.28
CA PRO A 93 -14.45 11.93 4.59
C PRO A 93 -14.84 11.55 6.02
N ALA A 94 -14.79 12.51 6.91
CA ALA A 94 -15.32 12.41 8.25
C ALA A 94 -16.85 12.21 8.17
N SER A 95 -17.33 10.99 8.44
CA SER A 95 -18.75 10.75 8.75
C SER A 95 -18.97 9.33 9.25
N GLY A 96 -19.01 9.11 10.54
CA GLY A 96 -19.45 7.83 11.10
C GLY A 96 -19.14 7.59 12.57
N ILE A 97 -18.12 8.25 13.09
CA ILE A 97 -17.81 8.24 14.51
C ILE A 97 -18.46 9.48 15.11
N ASP A 98 -18.95 9.39 16.34
CA ASP A 98 -19.07 10.59 17.14
C ASP A 98 -17.62 10.98 17.48
N GLU A 99 -16.99 11.76 16.60
CA GLU A 99 -15.57 12.15 16.69
C GLU A 99 -15.26 12.80 18.01
N THR A 100 -16.26 13.38 18.66
CA THR A 100 -16.11 14.07 19.94
C THR A 100 -15.79 13.10 21.09
N ASP A 101 -16.25 11.85 21.04
CA ASP A 101 -16.01 10.87 22.12
C ASP A 101 -14.61 10.24 22.02
N ASN A 102 -14.00 10.24 20.84
CA ASN A 102 -12.64 9.71 20.61
C ASN A 102 -11.55 10.79 20.67
N LEU A 103 -11.89 12.07 20.83
CA LEU A 103 -10.86 13.12 20.99
C LEU A 103 -10.14 12.97 22.32
N ALA A 104 -8.82 13.00 22.29
CA ALA A 104 -7.98 12.93 23.46
C ALA A 104 -8.06 14.22 24.30
N GLN A 105 -7.97 14.08 25.62
CA GLN A 105 -7.84 15.17 26.58
C GLN A 105 -6.56 14.97 27.38
N ASP A 106 -6.08 16.02 28.04
CA ASP A 106 -4.89 15.94 28.88
C ASP A 106 -5.02 14.82 29.93
N GLY A 107 -4.10 13.86 29.89
CA GLY A 107 -4.04 12.71 30.80
C GLY A 107 -4.77 11.45 30.34
N ASP A 108 -5.36 11.45 29.13
CA ASP A 108 -5.89 10.23 28.53
C ASP A 108 -4.74 9.32 28.06
N VAL A 109 -4.93 8.01 28.18
CA VAL A 109 -4.03 7.01 27.58
C VAL A 109 -4.38 6.87 26.11
N HIS A 110 -3.38 6.96 25.23
CA HIS A 110 -3.54 6.73 23.79
C HIS A 110 -3.43 5.24 23.49
N LYS A 111 -4.52 4.62 22.99
CA LYS A 111 -4.49 3.26 22.48
C LYS A 111 -4.19 3.30 20.97
N VAL A 112 -3.14 2.65 20.56
CA VAL A 112 -2.66 2.66 19.17
C VAL A 112 -2.64 1.25 18.61
N TYR A 113 -3.34 1.07 17.49
CA TYR A 113 -3.42 -0.18 16.76
C TYR A 113 -2.66 -0.01 15.45
N LEU A 114 -1.42 -0.52 15.40
CA LEU A 114 -0.64 -0.54 14.17
C LEU A 114 -1.25 -1.60 13.24
N THR A 115 -1.65 -1.19 12.04
CA THR A 115 -2.26 -2.09 11.07
C THR A 115 -1.56 -2.01 9.72
N PHE A 116 -1.30 -3.18 9.12
CA PHE A 116 -0.56 -3.31 7.86
C PHE A 116 -1.44 -3.98 6.82
N ASP A 117 -1.57 -3.36 5.64
CA ASP A 117 -2.39 -3.83 4.54
C ASP A 117 -1.51 -4.35 3.38
N ASP A 118 -2.06 -5.22 2.52
CA ASP A 118 -1.50 -5.73 1.26
C ASP A 118 -0.42 -6.82 1.37
N GLY A 119 0.03 -7.18 2.57
CA GLY A 119 0.91 -8.34 2.80
C GLY A 119 0.22 -9.69 2.51
N PRO A 120 0.96 -10.79 2.54
CA PRO A 120 2.35 -10.92 2.97
C PRO A 120 3.37 -10.58 1.88
N SER A 121 4.56 -10.15 2.31
CA SER A 121 5.73 -9.93 1.48
C SER A 121 7.01 -10.09 2.31
N GLU A 122 8.19 -9.93 1.70
CA GLU A 122 9.46 -9.85 2.44
C GLU A 122 9.45 -8.69 3.45
N ASN A 123 8.70 -7.62 3.18
CA ASN A 123 8.52 -6.51 4.12
C ASN A 123 7.68 -6.93 5.32
N THR A 124 6.65 -7.76 5.16
CA THR A 124 5.86 -8.31 6.28
C THR A 124 6.77 -9.09 7.24
N ASP A 125 7.63 -9.96 6.70
CA ASP A 125 8.56 -10.75 7.49
C ASP A 125 9.54 -9.86 8.26
N ALA A 126 10.09 -8.83 7.61
CA ALA A 126 10.96 -7.85 8.24
C ALA A 126 10.25 -7.00 9.32
N ILE A 127 8.98 -6.63 9.11
CA ILE A 127 8.17 -5.93 10.10
C ILE A 127 7.92 -6.81 11.33
N LEU A 128 7.63 -8.11 11.13
CA LEU A 128 7.46 -9.06 12.23
C LEU A 128 8.74 -9.17 13.07
N ASP A 129 9.93 -9.16 12.45
CA ASP A 129 11.20 -9.12 13.16
C ASP A 129 11.31 -7.87 14.06
N VAL A 130 11.00 -6.68 13.50
CA VAL A 130 11.02 -5.43 14.27
C VAL A 130 10.01 -5.46 15.42
N LEU A 131 8.76 -5.88 15.18
CA LEU A 131 7.73 -5.99 16.23
C LEU A 131 8.16 -6.94 17.36
N SER A 132 8.84 -8.03 17.02
CA SER A 132 9.39 -8.98 17.99
C SER A 132 10.50 -8.36 18.84
N GLU A 133 11.39 -7.54 18.26
CA GLU A 133 12.45 -6.84 18.99
C GLU A 133 11.90 -5.88 20.06
N TYR A 134 10.75 -5.25 19.80
CA TYR A 134 10.10 -4.31 20.73
C TYR A 134 9.04 -4.95 21.62
N ASP A 135 8.78 -6.27 21.49
CA ASP A 135 7.69 -7.00 22.16
C ASP A 135 6.30 -6.34 21.93
N VAL A 136 6.05 -5.86 20.70
CA VAL A 136 4.82 -5.20 20.28
C VAL A 136 4.00 -6.13 19.40
N LYS A 137 2.67 -6.10 19.55
CA LYS A 137 1.75 -6.83 18.68
C LYS A 137 0.97 -5.86 17.78
N ALA A 138 0.66 -6.31 16.55
CA ALA A 138 0.01 -5.51 15.54
C ALA A 138 -1.11 -6.32 14.84
N THR A 139 -1.75 -5.72 13.84
CA THR A 139 -2.77 -6.39 13.01
C THR A 139 -2.36 -6.33 11.55
N PHE A 140 -2.49 -7.45 10.85
CA PHE A 140 -2.17 -7.56 9.43
C PHE A 140 -3.43 -7.89 8.64
N PHE A 141 -3.87 -6.99 7.77
CA PHE A 141 -4.97 -7.22 6.82
C PHE A 141 -4.39 -7.73 5.51
N VAL A 142 -4.34 -9.05 5.40
CA VAL A 142 -3.59 -9.74 4.36
C VAL A 142 -4.39 -9.98 3.08
N VAL A 143 -3.66 -10.20 1.97
CA VAL A 143 -4.20 -10.63 0.67
C VAL A 143 -3.88 -12.11 0.42
N GLY A 144 -4.58 -12.75 -0.53
CA GLY A 144 -4.37 -14.16 -0.86
C GLY A 144 -3.08 -14.37 -1.68
N LYS A 145 -2.13 -15.16 -1.13
CA LYS A 145 -0.92 -15.64 -1.82
C LYS A 145 -0.66 -17.09 -1.43
N GLU A 146 -0.67 -18.01 -2.42
CA GLU A 146 -0.64 -19.48 -2.18
C GLU A 146 0.78 -20.07 -2.24
N ASP A 147 1.82 -19.24 -2.27
CA ASP A 147 3.19 -19.74 -2.22
C ASP A 147 3.64 -20.11 -0.80
N GLU A 148 4.65 -21.01 -0.70
CA GLU A 148 5.12 -21.55 0.57
C GLU A 148 5.69 -20.46 1.52
N ALA A 149 6.33 -19.43 0.98
CA ALA A 149 6.87 -18.32 1.77
C ALA A 149 5.74 -17.49 2.40
N SER A 150 4.72 -17.16 1.62
CA SER A 150 3.54 -16.45 2.11
C SER A 150 2.77 -17.27 3.15
N ALA A 151 2.61 -18.58 2.95
CA ALA A 151 1.99 -19.48 3.92
C ALA A 151 2.74 -19.47 5.27
N ALA A 152 4.07 -19.49 5.24
CA ALA A 152 4.88 -19.38 6.45
C ALA A 152 4.70 -18.03 7.17
N ILE A 153 4.52 -16.93 6.44
CA ILE A 153 4.29 -15.60 7.04
C ILE A 153 2.91 -15.53 7.71
N TYR A 154 1.83 -16.05 7.09
CA TYR A 154 0.51 -16.12 7.76
C TYR A 154 0.59 -16.90 9.07
N GLN A 155 1.26 -18.05 9.06
CA GLN A 155 1.45 -18.85 10.26
C GLN A 155 2.24 -18.08 11.32
N ARG A 156 3.30 -17.36 10.91
CA ARG A 156 4.12 -16.53 11.79
C ARG A 156 3.32 -15.41 12.45
N ILE A 157 2.45 -14.73 11.68
CA ILE A 157 1.56 -13.69 12.23
C ILE A 157 0.74 -14.23 13.41
N VAL A 158 0.15 -15.41 13.26
CA VAL A 158 -0.66 -16.05 14.30
C VAL A 158 0.20 -16.55 15.46
N ASP A 159 1.28 -17.27 15.19
CA ASP A 159 2.14 -17.89 16.21
C ASP A 159 2.82 -16.86 17.12
N GLU A 160 3.13 -15.67 16.56
CA GLU A 160 3.70 -14.56 17.32
C GLU A 160 2.66 -13.70 18.06
N GLY A 161 1.36 -14.04 17.94
CA GLY A 161 0.26 -13.38 18.66
C GLY A 161 -0.19 -12.06 18.07
N HIS A 162 0.04 -11.83 16.80
CA HIS A 162 -0.54 -10.73 16.04
C HIS A 162 -1.95 -11.11 15.58
N THR A 163 -2.77 -10.12 15.26
CA THR A 163 -4.09 -10.35 14.69
C THR A 163 -4.01 -10.53 13.18
N LEU A 164 -4.50 -11.68 12.69
CA LEU A 164 -4.65 -11.96 11.27
C LEU A 164 -6.02 -11.48 10.79
N GLY A 165 -6.05 -10.37 10.09
CA GLY A 165 -7.22 -9.81 9.41
C GLY A 165 -7.22 -10.13 7.92
N MET A 166 -8.35 -9.93 7.28
CA MET A 166 -8.55 -10.14 5.84
C MET A 166 -8.67 -8.81 5.11
N HIS A 167 -8.02 -8.69 3.94
CA HIS A 167 -8.16 -7.54 3.06
C HIS A 167 -8.93 -7.91 1.79
N SER A 168 -8.40 -8.82 0.99
CA SER A 168 -9.01 -9.39 -0.21
C SER A 168 -8.17 -10.57 -0.66
N TYR A 169 -8.76 -11.59 -1.30
CA TYR A 169 -7.94 -12.63 -1.91
C TYR A 169 -7.18 -12.09 -3.11
N SER A 170 -7.83 -11.38 -4.00
CA SER A 170 -7.26 -10.93 -5.27
C SER A 170 -6.58 -9.56 -5.22
N ASN A 171 -6.94 -8.70 -4.28
CA ASN A 171 -6.61 -7.28 -4.17
C ASN A 171 -6.82 -6.49 -5.49
N LYS A 172 -7.86 -6.87 -6.24
CA LYS A 172 -8.20 -6.24 -7.52
C LYS A 172 -9.58 -5.61 -7.47
N TYR A 173 -9.63 -4.28 -7.31
CA TYR A 173 -10.87 -3.51 -7.22
C TYR A 173 -11.90 -3.87 -8.31
N SER A 174 -11.44 -4.04 -9.56
CA SER A 174 -12.30 -4.41 -10.70
C SER A 174 -12.93 -5.81 -10.60
N LEU A 175 -12.40 -6.68 -9.74
CA LEU A 175 -12.95 -8.02 -9.48
C LEU A 175 -13.83 -8.00 -8.24
N ILE A 176 -13.30 -7.58 -7.09
CA ILE A 176 -13.99 -7.63 -5.81
C ILE A 176 -15.24 -6.74 -5.75
N TYR A 177 -15.21 -5.59 -6.44
CA TYR A 177 -16.31 -4.62 -6.44
C TYR A 177 -17.19 -4.67 -7.70
N GLN A 178 -17.09 -5.74 -8.49
CA GLN A 178 -17.91 -5.94 -9.69
C GLN A 178 -19.35 -6.29 -9.35
N SER A 179 -19.58 -7.16 -8.34
CA SER A 179 -20.89 -7.60 -7.86
C SER A 179 -20.80 -8.08 -6.41
N GLU A 180 -21.93 -8.24 -5.73
CA GLU A 180 -22.00 -8.85 -4.40
C GLU A 180 -21.42 -10.28 -4.43
N ASP A 181 -21.85 -11.11 -5.38
CA ASP A 181 -21.36 -12.49 -5.54
C ASP A 181 -19.83 -12.55 -5.73
N ALA A 182 -19.24 -11.57 -6.45
CA ALA A 182 -17.79 -11.52 -6.66
C ALA A 182 -17.05 -11.17 -5.36
N PHE A 183 -17.59 -10.26 -4.57
CA PHE A 183 -17.06 -9.91 -3.26
C PHE A 183 -17.14 -11.10 -2.30
N GLU A 184 -18.29 -11.76 -2.22
CA GLU A 184 -18.51 -12.95 -1.37
C GLU A 184 -17.55 -14.08 -1.75
N ALA A 185 -17.34 -14.32 -3.05
CA ALA A 185 -16.41 -15.34 -3.52
C ALA A 185 -14.95 -15.02 -3.15
N ASP A 186 -14.50 -13.77 -3.32
CA ASP A 186 -13.15 -13.31 -2.93
C ASP A 186 -12.93 -13.41 -1.42
N PHE A 187 -13.94 -13.01 -0.63
CA PHE A 187 -13.94 -13.11 0.82
C PHE A 187 -13.81 -14.57 1.30
N HIS A 188 -14.69 -15.46 0.83
CA HIS A 188 -14.67 -16.86 1.25
C HIS A 188 -13.39 -17.56 0.81
N GLN A 189 -12.90 -17.27 -0.40
CA GLN A 189 -11.62 -17.83 -0.87
C GLN A 189 -10.46 -17.47 0.05
N LEU A 190 -10.40 -16.21 0.51
CA LEU A 190 -9.37 -15.78 1.46
C LEU A 190 -9.56 -16.43 2.82
N GLN A 191 -10.79 -16.42 3.37
CA GLN A 191 -11.07 -16.96 4.69
C GLN A 191 -10.75 -18.46 4.77
N ASP A 192 -11.19 -19.22 3.77
CA ASP A 192 -10.95 -20.67 3.71
C ASP A 192 -9.47 -20.98 3.57
N TYR A 193 -8.75 -20.25 2.73
CA TYR A 193 -7.31 -20.41 2.56
C TYR A 193 -6.52 -20.09 3.85
N LEU A 194 -6.82 -18.97 4.49
CA LEU A 194 -6.16 -18.61 5.75
C LEU A 194 -6.44 -19.65 6.85
N TYR A 195 -7.68 -20.17 6.92
CA TYR A 195 -8.03 -21.23 7.86
C TYR A 195 -7.29 -22.54 7.56
N GLU A 196 -7.14 -22.92 6.27
CA GLU A 196 -6.38 -24.10 5.87
C GLU A 196 -4.91 -23.98 6.29
N VAL A 197 -4.31 -22.80 6.15
CA VAL A 197 -2.89 -22.57 6.45
C VAL A 197 -2.64 -22.44 7.95
N THR A 198 -3.47 -21.68 8.68
CA THR A 198 -3.17 -21.28 10.08
C THR A 198 -4.04 -21.98 11.12
N GLY A 199 -5.17 -22.56 10.73
CA GLY A 199 -6.18 -23.06 11.65
C GLY A 199 -7.03 -21.95 12.32
N GLU A 200 -6.74 -20.69 12.04
CA GLU A 200 -7.48 -19.54 12.59
C GLU A 200 -8.54 -19.03 11.63
N LYS A 201 -9.78 -18.88 12.12
CA LYS A 201 -10.85 -18.24 11.37
C LYS A 201 -10.80 -16.74 11.64
N SER A 202 -10.24 -15.96 10.71
CA SER A 202 -10.19 -14.50 10.84
C SER A 202 -11.60 -13.91 10.97
N ARG A 203 -11.77 -12.96 11.90
CA ARG A 203 -13.02 -12.26 12.21
C ARG A 203 -12.95 -10.77 11.88
N TYR A 204 -11.83 -10.32 11.34
CA TYR A 204 -11.56 -8.91 11.02
C TYR A 204 -11.33 -8.73 9.55
N TYR A 205 -11.89 -7.67 9.01
CA TYR A 205 -11.79 -7.33 7.58
C TYR A 205 -11.44 -5.85 7.41
N ARG A 206 -10.72 -5.52 6.36
CA ARG A 206 -10.57 -4.14 5.89
C ARG A 206 -10.88 -4.09 4.41
N PHE A 207 -11.83 -3.23 4.03
CA PHE A 207 -12.17 -3.03 2.62
C PHE A 207 -11.00 -2.38 1.87
N PRO A 208 -10.54 -2.93 0.72
CA PRO A 208 -9.63 -2.23 -0.18
C PRO A 208 -10.14 -0.83 -0.53
N GLY A 209 -9.36 0.21 -0.14
CA GLY A 209 -9.78 1.60 -0.27
C GLY A 209 -10.77 2.12 0.78
N GLY A 210 -11.03 1.32 1.83
CA GLY A 210 -11.92 1.68 2.95
C GLY A 210 -13.42 1.48 2.66
N SER A 211 -14.24 1.53 3.72
CA SER A 211 -15.70 1.29 3.62
C SER A 211 -16.46 2.42 2.93
N SER A 212 -15.85 3.59 2.73
CA SER A 212 -16.46 4.74 2.04
C SER A 212 -15.97 4.92 0.61
N ASN A 213 -15.22 3.93 0.05
CA ASN A 213 -14.72 4.04 -1.31
C ASN A 213 -15.86 4.19 -2.33
N GLN A 214 -15.61 4.93 -3.40
CA GLN A 214 -16.56 5.17 -4.49
C GLN A 214 -16.23 4.38 -5.76
N ILE A 215 -15.29 3.42 -5.65
CA ILE A 215 -14.83 2.59 -6.78
C ILE A 215 -15.78 1.42 -6.98
N SER A 216 -16.49 0.99 -5.91
CA SER A 216 -17.40 -0.14 -5.95
C SER A 216 -18.57 0.10 -6.90
N SER A 217 -18.85 -0.88 -7.76
CA SER A 217 -20.02 -0.90 -8.64
C SER A 217 -21.31 -1.29 -7.91
N VAL A 218 -21.17 -1.82 -6.68
CA VAL A 218 -22.29 -2.16 -5.80
C VAL A 218 -22.30 -1.27 -4.56
N PRO A 219 -23.46 -1.02 -3.94
CA PRO A 219 -23.51 -0.23 -2.71
C PRO A 219 -22.65 -0.87 -1.61
N MET A 220 -21.76 -0.10 -0.99
CA MET A 220 -20.94 -0.60 0.12
C MET A 220 -21.80 -1.14 1.27
N SER A 221 -23.00 -0.59 1.47
CA SER A 221 -23.96 -1.10 2.46
C SER A 221 -24.40 -2.55 2.22
N SER A 222 -24.41 -3.05 0.96
CA SER A 222 -24.68 -4.46 0.67
C SER A 222 -23.51 -5.33 1.12
N LEU A 223 -22.29 -4.93 0.82
CA LEU A 223 -21.07 -5.65 1.21
C LEU A 223 -20.91 -5.66 2.74
N ILE A 224 -21.27 -4.56 3.40
CA ILE A 224 -21.28 -4.46 4.87
C ILE A 224 -22.31 -5.41 5.48
N ARG A 225 -23.53 -5.50 4.90
CA ARG A 225 -24.53 -6.47 5.35
C ARG A 225 -24.04 -7.91 5.22
N PHE A 226 -23.33 -8.22 4.14
CA PHE A 226 -22.71 -9.53 3.96
C PHE A 226 -21.71 -9.82 5.10
N LEU A 227 -20.74 -8.92 5.36
CA LEU A 227 -19.79 -9.11 6.47
C LEU A 227 -20.48 -9.28 7.83
N ASN A 228 -21.55 -8.50 8.09
CA ASN A 228 -22.34 -8.64 9.30
C ASN A 228 -23.02 -10.02 9.40
N SER A 229 -23.43 -10.62 8.26
CA SER A 229 -24.03 -11.97 8.25
C SER A 229 -22.99 -13.07 8.49
N GLU A 230 -21.72 -12.81 8.22
CA GLU A 230 -20.58 -13.70 8.48
C GLU A 230 -19.96 -13.51 9.89
N ASP A 231 -20.53 -12.66 10.75
CA ASP A 231 -19.99 -12.29 12.07
C ASP A 231 -18.56 -11.70 11.97
N VAL A 232 -18.28 -10.94 10.90
CA VAL A 232 -17.01 -10.31 10.62
C VAL A 232 -17.10 -8.81 10.87
N VAL A 233 -16.19 -8.28 11.67
CA VAL A 233 -16.07 -6.85 11.96
C VAL A 233 -15.05 -6.22 10.99
N TYR A 234 -15.43 -5.14 10.31
CA TYR A 234 -14.48 -4.40 9.48
C TYR A 234 -13.98 -3.14 10.16
N TYR A 235 -12.75 -2.79 9.85
CA TYR A 235 -12.06 -1.60 10.35
C TYR A 235 -11.59 -0.74 9.19
N ASP A 236 -11.91 0.54 9.25
CA ASP A 236 -11.21 1.59 8.55
C ASP A 236 -10.03 2.08 9.42
N TRP A 237 -9.61 3.31 9.27
CA TRP A 237 -8.53 3.94 10.03
C TRP A 237 -8.87 5.40 10.34
N ASN A 238 -8.28 5.96 11.36
CA ASN A 238 -8.37 7.40 11.67
C ASN A 238 -7.00 8.09 11.69
N VAL A 239 -5.92 7.32 11.54
CA VAL A 239 -4.55 7.80 11.39
C VAL A 239 -3.92 7.11 10.19
N SER A 240 -3.18 7.84 9.36
CA SER A 240 -2.48 7.27 8.20
C SER A 240 -1.02 7.70 8.20
N ALA A 241 -0.10 6.76 7.97
CA ALA A 241 1.30 7.08 7.76
C ALA A 241 1.54 7.83 6.44
N GLY A 242 0.65 7.67 5.45
CA GLY A 242 0.80 8.27 4.12
C GLY A 242 1.72 7.48 3.18
N ASP A 243 2.14 6.29 3.57
CA ASP A 243 3.07 5.43 2.84
C ASP A 243 2.53 4.93 1.48
N ALA A 244 1.20 4.95 1.27
CA ALA A 244 0.57 4.67 -0.02
C ALA A 244 0.53 5.88 -0.97
N ALA A 245 0.89 7.08 -0.52
CA ALA A 245 0.86 8.29 -1.34
C ALA A 245 1.88 8.21 -2.50
N ASN A 246 1.59 8.91 -3.62
CA ASN A 246 2.51 9.02 -4.75
C ASN A 246 3.81 9.79 -4.43
N ALA A 247 3.83 10.57 -3.34
CA ALA A 247 5.04 11.19 -2.82
C ALA A 247 5.84 10.14 -2.04
N ALA A 248 7.13 10.00 -2.35
CA ALA A 248 8.02 9.13 -1.59
C ALA A 248 8.36 9.83 -0.25
N TYR A 249 7.57 9.55 0.79
CA TYR A 249 7.91 9.97 2.14
C TYR A 249 9.13 9.22 2.67
N THR A 250 9.96 9.91 3.46
CA THR A 250 11.04 9.27 4.22
C THR A 250 10.48 8.53 5.43
N PRO A 251 11.24 7.59 6.05
CA PRO A 251 10.84 6.94 7.29
C PRO A 251 10.47 7.95 8.39
N GLU A 252 11.22 9.04 8.51
CA GLU A 252 10.99 10.09 9.50
C GLU A 252 9.66 10.83 9.24
N GLU A 253 9.32 11.10 7.98
CA GLU A 253 8.05 11.75 7.61
C GLU A 253 6.87 10.83 7.90
N LEU A 254 6.99 9.50 7.68
CA LEU A 254 5.97 8.53 8.05
C LEU A 254 5.72 8.53 9.57
N VAL A 255 6.79 8.55 10.36
CA VAL A 255 6.71 8.65 11.83
C VAL A 255 6.02 9.94 12.27
N GLU A 256 6.44 11.10 11.72
CA GLU A 256 5.86 12.40 12.04
C GLU A 256 4.36 12.45 11.74
N ASN A 257 3.93 11.93 10.58
CA ASN A 257 2.52 11.85 10.20
C ASN A 257 1.70 11.08 11.25
N VAL A 258 2.16 9.90 11.67
CA VAL A 258 1.44 9.06 12.64
C VAL A 258 1.42 9.72 14.02
N VAL A 259 2.56 10.16 14.53
CA VAL A 259 2.69 10.74 15.88
C VAL A 259 1.84 12.01 16.02
N SER A 260 1.88 12.88 15.01
CA SER A 260 1.08 14.11 14.96
C SER A 260 -0.43 13.83 15.03
N ASP A 261 -0.90 12.74 14.41
CA ASP A 261 -2.32 12.42 14.38
C ASP A 261 -2.77 11.58 15.59
N VAL A 262 -1.94 10.64 16.06
CA VAL A 262 -2.23 9.86 17.29
C VAL A 262 -2.53 10.75 18.48
N SER A 263 -1.80 11.85 18.65
CA SER A 263 -2.00 12.80 19.75
C SER A 263 -3.42 13.40 19.83
N LYS A 264 -4.20 13.31 18.74
CA LYS A 264 -5.57 13.84 18.65
C LYS A 264 -6.64 12.90 19.18
N TYR A 265 -6.34 11.59 19.28
CA TYR A 265 -7.32 10.55 19.56
C TYR A 265 -6.97 9.71 20.76
N LYS A 266 -8.00 9.21 21.49
CA LYS A 266 -7.85 8.19 22.54
C LYS A 266 -7.56 6.82 21.93
N THR A 267 -8.20 6.53 20.78
CA THR A 267 -8.05 5.30 20.03
C THR A 267 -7.64 5.64 18.60
N SER A 268 -6.49 5.13 18.18
CA SER A 268 -5.93 5.33 16.86
C SER A 268 -5.75 3.99 16.15
N VAL A 269 -6.45 3.79 15.04
CA VAL A 269 -6.19 2.72 14.09
C VAL A 269 -5.32 3.30 12.98
N VAL A 270 -4.06 2.87 12.93
CA VAL A 270 -3.03 3.43 12.04
C VAL A 270 -2.94 2.59 10.78
N LEU A 271 -3.13 3.22 9.63
CA LEU A 271 -2.95 2.60 8.31
C LEU A 271 -1.48 2.68 7.89
N LEU A 272 -0.89 1.53 7.65
CA LEU A 272 0.40 1.30 7.02
C LEU A 272 0.25 0.19 5.97
N HIS A 273 1.24 0.04 5.08
CA HIS A 273 1.25 -1.02 4.08
C HIS A 273 2.57 -1.79 4.13
N ASP A 274 2.50 -3.11 3.89
CA ASP A 274 3.64 -4.02 3.93
C ASP A 274 3.86 -4.78 2.61
N SER A 275 3.30 -4.25 1.49
CA SER A 275 3.58 -4.76 0.14
C SER A 275 5.05 -4.61 -0.26
N GLU A 276 5.50 -5.36 -1.28
CA GLU A 276 6.91 -5.46 -1.70
C GLU A 276 7.61 -4.11 -1.98
N ASP A 277 6.85 -3.10 -2.38
CA ASP A 277 7.35 -1.76 -2.70
C ASP A 277 7.38 -0.79 -1.50
N ARG A 278 7.16 -1.28 -0.27
CA ARG A 278 7.04 -0.48 0.97
C ARG A 278 8.21 -0.67 1.94
N SER A 279 9.44 -0.77 1.45
CA SER A 279 10.62 -0.87 2.32
C SER A 279 10.79 0.32 3.26
N THR A 280 10.34 1.51 2.86
CA THR A 280 10.34 2.71 3.71
C THR A 280 9.48 2.54 4.96
N THR A 281 8.35 1.81 4.84
CA THR A 281 7.51 1.46 6.00
C THR A 281 8.27 0.56 6.97
N VAL A 282 9.01 -0.45 6.49
CA VAL A 282 9.86 -1.30 7.33
C VAL A 282 10.84 -0.46 8.15
N GLU A 283 11.55 0.47 7.49
CA GLU A 283 12.51 1.37 8.14
C GLU A 283 11.85 2.31 9.17
N ALA A 284 10.57 2.65 8.99
CA ALA A 284 9.83 3.54 9.89
C ALA A 284 9.29 2.84 11.14
N VAL A 285 9.01 1.50 11.12
CA VAL A 285 8.30 0.82 12.21
C VAL A 285 9.03 0.91 13.55
N GLY A 286 10.34 0.65 13.61
CA GLY A 286 11.11 0.76 14.85
C GLY A 286 11.07 2.17 15.45
N PRO A 287 11.49 3.22 14.71
CA PRO A 287 11.38 4.60 15.16
C PRO A 287 9.95 5.03 15.54
N LEU A 288 8.92 4.50 14.86
CA LEU A 288 7.52 4.77 15.17
C LEU A 288 7.13 4.17 16.54
N ILE A 289 7.53 2.92 16.81
CA ILE A 289 7.27 2.27 18.10
C ILE A 289 7.94 3.06 19.23
N GLU A 290 9.21 3.46 19.07
CA GLU A 290 9.93 4.27 20.04
C GLU A 290 9.20 5.60 20.32
N ALA A 291 8.79 6.30 19.28
CA ALA A 291 8.08 7.58 19.42
C ALA A 291 6.71 7.43 20.11
N LEU A 292 5.98 6.33 19.85
CA LEU A 292 4.71 6.04 20.51
C LEU A 292 4.90 5.66 21.97
N GLN A 293 5.96 4.91 22.30
CA GLN A 293 6.33 4.57 23.67
C GLN A 293 6.76 5.82 24.47
N ASP A 294 7.47 6.76 23.85
CA ASP A 294 7.82 8.05 24.45
C ASP A 294 6.60 8.94 24.76
N MET A 295 5.46 8.66 24.12
CA MET A 295 4.16 9.29 24.40
C MET A 295 3.32 8.53 25.44
N ASP A 296 3.86 7.49 26.08
CA ASP A 296 3.13 6.56 26.95
C ASP A 296 1.91 5.92 26.27
N ALA A 297 1.95 5.70 24.94
CA ALA A 297 0.87 5.07 24.19
C ALA A 297 0.88 3.54 24.40
N GLU A 298 -0.31 2.95 24.54
CA GLU A 298 -0.52 1.51 24.53
C GLU A 298 -0.63 1.00 23.09
N ILE A 299 0.36 0.24 22.62
CA ILE A 299 0.34 -0.36 21.28
C ILE A 299 -0.23 -1.77 21.39
N LEU A 300 -1.35 -2.02 20.68
CA LEU A 300 -2.16 -3.22 20.83
C LEU A 300 -2.54 -3.81 19.45
N PRO A 301 -2.74 -5.12 19.33
CA PRO A 301 -3.41 -5.71 18.17
C PRO A 301 -4.92 -5.48 18.27
N ILE A 302 -5.64 -5.45 17.15
CA ILE A 302 -7.11 -5.41 17.14
C ILE A 302 -7.66 -6.72 17.72
N ASP A 303 -8.59 -6.58 18.65
CA ASP A 303 -9.31 -7.66 19.33
C ASP A 303 -10.80 -7.34 19.46
N GLU A 304 -11.54 -8.18 20.21
CA GLU A 304 -12.99 -8.02 20.41
C GLU A 304 -13.37 -6.80 21.28
N ASP A 305 -12.45 -6.29 22.07
CA ASP A 305 -12.64 -5.11 22.94
C ASP A 305 -12.21 -3.80 22.23
N THR A 306 -11.65 -3.91 21.02
CA THR A 306 -11.14 -2.75 20.28
C THR A 306 -12.29 -1.87 19.78
N GLN A 307 -12.22 -0.57 20.08
CA GLN A 307 -13.18 0.40 19.57
C GLN A 307 -13.16 0.40 18.03
N VAL A 308 -14.33 0.17 17.42
CA VAL A 308 -14.46 0.07 15.98
C VAL A 308 -14.36 1.44 15.32
N ILE A 309 -13.48 1.58 14.33
CA ILE A 309 -13.33 2.75 13.47
C ILE A 309 -13.91 2.40 12.10
N GLN A 310 -15.04 3.04 11.71
CA GLN A 310 -15.76 2.77 10.46
C GLN A 310 -16.26 4.07 9.83
N TYR A 311 -15.92 4.32 8.58
CA TYR A 311 -16.43 5.49 7.82
C TYR A 311 -17.91 5.33 7.47
N VAL A 312 -18.32 4.13 7.10
CA VAL A 312 -19.73 3.76 6.97
C VAL A 312 -20.06 2.82 8.13
N LYS A 313 -21.00 3.20 9.00
CA LYS A 313 -21.34 2.39 10.18
C LYS A 313 -22.07 1.10 9.80
N ALA A 314 -21.68 -0.01 10.39
CA ALA A 314 -22.32 -1.31 10.19
C ALA A 314 -23.84 -1.27 10.45
N ASP A 315 -24.27 -0.52 11.47
CA ASP A 315 -25.70 -0.37 11.81
C ASP A 315 -26.51 0.44 10.78
N SER A 316 -25.86 1.31 10.00
CA SER A 316 -26.53 2.09 8.94
C SER A 316 -26.84 1.26 7.71
N ALA A 317 -26.31 0.05 7.62
CA ALA A 317 -26.49 -0.88 6.51
C ALA A 317 -27.60 -1.93 6.74
N ARG A 318 -28.34 -1.82 7.86
CA ARG A 318 -29.47 -2.73 8.19
C ARG A 318 -30.72 -2.42 7.40
#